data_7b5f1c4bd7c3aba54d056a4ebfe336af
#
_entry.id   7b5f1c4bd7c3aba54d056a4ebfe336af
#
_cell.length_a   1.000
_cell.length_b   1.000
_cell.length_c   1.000
_cell.angle_alpha   90.00
_cell.angle_beta   90.00
_cell.angle_gamma   90.00
#
_symmetry.space_group_name_H-M   'P 1'
#
loop_
_entity.id
_entity.type
_entity.pdbx_description
1 polymer ?
#
loop_
_entity_poly.entity_id
_entity_poly.type
_entity_poly.pdbx_seq_one_letter_code
_entity_poly.pdbx_strand_id
1 'polypeptide(L)'
;MPDLNLYWGELHNHNELGYAQGSLERSYEIARSHLDFYAFTPHGLHADGGVPDGYPVVVANWERIRRAASENNRPGEFTCFPAYEWHSSAWGHLHVLSAEEMESMYCARS
;
A
#
# COMPACT_ATOMS: atom_id res chain seq x y z
N MET A 1 16.31 29.30 -12.34
CA MET A 1 15.53 28.03 -12.21
C MET A 1 15.85 27.43 -10.85
N PRO A 2 14.85 27.11 -10.06
CA PRO A 2 15.11 26.32 -8.86
C PRO A 2 15.70 24.96 -9.25
N ASP A 3 16.64 24.48 -8.47
CA ASP A 3 17.15 23.12 -8.65
C ASP A 3 16.01 22.13 -8.34
N LEU A 4 15.74 21.24 -9.29
CA LEU A 4 14.73 20.19 -9.14
C LEU A 4 15.41 18.86 -8.85
N ASN A 5 14.91 18.16 -7.86
CA ASN A 5 15.31 16.80 -7.58
C ASN A 5 14.34 15.82 -8.24
N LEU A 6 14.87 14.75 -8.76
CA LEU A 6 14.07 13.66 -9.33
C LEU A 6 14.02 12.50 -8.33
N TYR A 7 12.83 12.02 -8.04
CA TYR A 7 12.60 10.89 -7.14
C TYR A 7 11.84 9.79 -7.88
N TRP A 8 12.21 8.55 -7.61
CA TRP A 8 11.60 7.37 -8.20
C TRP A 8 10.81 6.59 -7.17
N GLY A 9 9.61 6.19 -7.48
CA GLY A 9 8.79 5.44 -6.55
C GLY A 9 7.75 4.57 -7.21
N GLU A 10 7.16 3.69 -6.40
CA GLU A 10 6.07 2.80 -6.75
C GLU A 10 4.92 2.97 -5.74
N LEU A 11 3.75 3.31 -6.23
CA LEU A 11 2.56 3.55 -5.42
C LEU A 11 1.43 2.56 -5.71
N HIS A 12 1.69 1.52 -6.48
CA HIS A 12 0.74 0.46 -6.77
C HIS A 12 1.47 -0.89 -6.80
N ASN A 13 1.39 -1.62 -5.71
CA ASN A 13 2.15 -2.86 -5.58
C ASN A 13 1.38 -3.92 -4.77
N HIS A 14 1.57 -5.19 -5.16
CA HIS A 14 0.97 -6.35 -4.53
C HIS A 14 2.04 -7.40 -4.19
N ASN A 15 1.77 -8.22 -3.17
CA ASN A 15 2.61 -9.35 -2.76
C ASN A 15 1.74 -10.50 -2.21
N GLU A 16 2.35 -11.48 -1.53
CA GLU A 16 1.64 -12.65 -1.00
C GLU A 16 0.58 -12.32 0.07
N LEU A 17 0.69 -11.15 0.71
CA LEU A 17 -0.37 -10.67 1.60
C LEU A 17 -1.48 -10.02 0.79
N GLY A 18 -2.17 -10.86 0.07
CA GLY A 18 -3.26 -10.47 -0.79
C GLY A 18 -3.37 -11.38 -1.99
N TYR A 19 -2.78 -11.01 -3.12
CA TYR A 19 -3.16 -11.58 -4.38
C TYR A 19 -1.97 -11.89 -5.34
N ALA A 20 -0.77 -11.50 -4.97
CA ALA A 20 0.42 -11.72 -5.80
C ALA A 20 1.41 -12.70 -5.12
N GLN A 21 2.68 -12.56 -5.42
CA GLN A 21 3.75 -13.41 -4.90
C GLN A 21 4.84 -12.59 -4.22
N GLY A 22 5.65 -13.27 -3.41
CA GLY A 22 6.73 -12.67 -2.66
C GLY A 22 6.30 -12.13 -1.30
N SER A 23 7.18 -12.20 -0.32
CA SER A 23 6.86 -11.76 1.04
C SER A 23 6.77 -10.25 1.17
N LEU A 24 6.06 -9.79 2.19
CA LEU A 24 5.98 -8.38 2.54
C LEU A 24 7.37 -7.78 2.76
N GLU A 25 8.20 -8.47 3.51
CA GLU A 25 9.57 -8.03 3.83
C GLU A 25 10.43 -7.92 2.57
N ARG A 26 10.33 -8.90 1.68
CA ARG A 26 11.07 -8.89 0.41
C ARG A 26 10.63 -7.77 -0.51
N SER A 27 9.34 -7.42 -0.50
CA SER A 27 8.81 -6.29 -1.26
C SER A 27 9.48 -4.98 -0.85
N TYR A 28 9.58 -4.72 0.45
CA TYR A 28 10.25 -3.53 0.97
C TYR A 28 11.75 -3.54 0.72
N GLU A 29 12.39 -4.69 0.85
CA GLU A 29 13.83 -4.84 0.57
C GLU A 29 14.15 -4.51 -0.90
N ILE A 30 13.38 -5.03 -1.83
CA ILE A 30 13.53 -4.76 -3.26
C ILE A 30 13.27 -3.28 -3.54
N ALA A 31 12.17 -2.74 -3.04
CA ALA A 31 11.82 -1.34 -3.25
C ALA A 31 12.94 -0.40 -2.75
N ARG A 32 13.41 -0.61 -1.54
CA ARG A 32 14.47 0.19 -0.94
C ARG A 32 15.80 0.13 -1.73
N SER A 33 16.05 -0.95 -2.47
CA SER A 33 17.28 -1.09 -3.23
C SER A 33 17.39 -0.17 -4.45
N HIS A 34 16.26 0.39 -4.93
CA HIS A 34 16.26 1.19 -6.15
C HIS A 34 15.22 2.31 -6.22
N LEU A 35 14.37 2.46 -5.20
CA LEU A 35 13.34 3.49 -5.14
C LEU A 35 13.58 4.47 -3.99
N ASP A 36 13.05 5.67 -4.15
CA ASP A 36 13.07 6.72 -3.11
C ASP A 36 11.82 6.69 -2.25
N PHE A 37 10.70 6.23 -2.81
CA PHE A 37 9.44 6.07 -2.07
C PHE A 37 8.64 4.85 -2.54
N TYR A 38 7.81 4.32 -1.64
CA TYR A 38 7.10 3.07 -1.89
C TYR A 38 5.80 2.98 -1.09
N ALA A 39 4.79 2.36 -1.70
CA ALA A 39 3.58 1.97 -1.00
C ALA A 39 3.15 0.56 -1.44
N PHE A 40 3.01 -0.34 -0.48
CA PHE A 40 2.30 -1.59 -0.69
C PHE A 40 0.80 -1.30 -0.60
N THR A 41 0.05 -1.63 -1.66
CA THR A 41 -1.37 -1.30 -1.78
C THR A 41 -2.23 -2.58 -1.85
N PRO A 42 -2.41 -3.28 -0.73
CA PRO A 42 -3.25 -4.48 -0.72
C PRO A 42 -4.70 -4.15 -1.04
N HIS A 43 -5.43 -5.13 -1.55
CA HIS A 43 -6.85 -4.97 -1.87
C HIS A 43 -7.69 -4.67 -0.62
N GLY A 44 -8.35 -3.53 -0.62
CA GLY A 44 -9.40 -3.22 0.35
C GLY A 44 -10.72 -3.87 -0.03
N LEU A 45 -11.73 -3.76 0.83
CA LEU A 45 -13.07 -4.26 0.55
C LEU A 45 -13.73 -3.44 -0.56
N HIS A 46 -14.49 -4.10 -1.43
CA HIS A 46 -15.32 -3.41 -2.42
C HIS A 46 -16.37 -2.53 -1.74
N ALA A 47 -16.44 -1.28 -2.14
CA ALA A 47 -17.45 -0.33 -1.63
C ALA A 47 -18.87 -0.74 -2.00
N ASP A 48 -19.06 -1.46 -3.08
CA ASP A 48 -20.32 -1.91 -3.65
C ASP A 48 -20.63 -3.40 -3.38
N GLY A 49 -19.99 -3.98 -2.37
CA GLY A 49 -20.37 -5.28 -1.81
C GLY A 49 -19.57 -6.48 -2.32
N GLY A 50 -18.64 -6.30 -3.24
CA GLY A 50 -17.75 -7.38 -3.67
C GLY A 50 -16.60 -7.61 -2.68
N VAL A 51 -16.06 -8.83 -2.67
CA VAL A 51 -14.85 -9.16 -1.91
C VAL A 51 -13.74 -9.43 -2.91
N PRO A 52 -12.73 -8.53 -3.02
CA PRO A 52 -11.65 -8.72 -3.97
C PRO A 52 -10.71 -9.87 -3.57
N ASP A 53 -9.99 -10.39 -4.55
CA ASP A 53 -9.01 -11.45 -4.33
C ASP A 53 -7.99 -11.05 -3.26
N GLY A 54 -7.74 -11.97 -2.34
CA GLY A 54 -6.77 -11.77 -1.27
C GLY A 54 -7.27 -10.96 -0.07
N TYR A 55 -8.44 -10.35 -0.12
CA TYR A 55 -8.94 -9.52 0.97
C TYR A 55 -8.96 -10.21 2.35
N PRO A 56 -9.39 -11.48 2.49
CA PRO A 56 -9.32 -12.15 3.80
C PRO A 56 -7.91 -12.24 4.37
N VAL A 57 -6.90 -12.42 3.53
CA VAL A 57 -5.48 -12.43 3.93
C VAL A 57 -5.04 -11.03 4.36
N VAL A 58 -5.45 -10.01 3.63
CA VAL A 58 -5.15 -8.60 3.94
C VAL A 58 -5.72 -8.22 5.31
N VAL A 59 -6.98 -8.53 5.56
CA VAL A 59 -7.64 -8.21 6.85
C VAL A 59 -6.95 -8.91 8.00
N ALA A 60 -6.64 -10.20 7.84
CA ALA A 60 -5.96 -10.98 8.88
C ALA A 60 -4.55 -10.46 9.20
N ASN A 61 -3.93 -9.74 8.27
CA ASN A 61 -2.57 -9.23 8.40
C ASN A 61 -2.49 -7.69 8.42
N TRP A 62 -3.61 -6.99 8.55
CA TRP A 62 -3.65 -5.54 8.41
C TRP A 62 -2.70 -4.82 9.39
N GLU A 63 -2.65 -5.24 10.63
CA GLU A 63 -1.73 -4.65 11.60
C GLU A 63 -0.26 -4.82 11.19
N ARG A 64 0.11 -6.01 10.70
CA ARG A 64 1.46 -6.28 10.19
C ARG A 64 1.76 -5.42 8.96
N ILE A 65 0.80 -5.27 8.05
CA ILE A 65 0.93 -4.47 6.84
C ILE A 65 1.18 -3.00 7.17
N ARG A 66 0.34 -2.39 8.00
CA ARG A 66 0.48 -0.99 8.37
C ARG A 66 1.77 -0.71 9.15
N ARG A 67 2.14 -1.64 10.01
CA ARG A 67 3.39 -1.54 10.78
C ARG A 67 4.62 -1.61 9.87
N ALA A 68 4.61 -2.45 8.85
CA ALA A 68 5.73 -2.55 7.91
C ALA A 68 6.01 -1.22 7.20
N ALA A 69 4.98 -0.46 6.83
CA ALA A 69 5.17 0.87 6.26
C ALA A 69 5.89 1.81 7.23
N SER A 70 5.45 1.84 8.48
CA SER A 70 6.06 2.64 9.54
C SER A 70 7.52 2.23 9.82
N GLU A 71 7.78 0.95 9.95
CA GLU A 71 9.11 0.41 10.28
C GLU A 71 10.12 0.59 9.15
N ASN A 72 9.67 0.59 7.90
CA ASN A 72 10.54 0.78 6.74
C ASN A 72 10.70 2.25 6.33
N ASN A 73 9.89 3.13 6.85
CA ASN A 73 9.98 4.56 6.56
C ASN A 73 11.24 5.15 7.21
N ARG A 74 12.11 5.72 6.39
CA ARG A 74 13.37 6.34 6.82
C ARG A 74 13.44 7.74 6.26
N PRO A 75 13.07 8.76 7.03
CA PRO A 75 13.10 10.16 6.58
C PRO A 75 14.45 10.54 5.96
N GLY A 76 14.40 11.14 4.76
CA GLY A 76 15.58 11.54 4.02
C GLY A 76 16.27 10.43 3.20
N GLU A 77 15.85 9.17 3.34
CA GLU A 77 16.45 8.03 2.62
C GLU A 77 15.42 7.27 1.79
N PHE A 78 14.33 6.85 2.42
CA PHE A 78 13.30 6.03 1.79
C PHE A 78 11.95 6.28 2.46
N THR A 79 11.00 6.82 1.71
CA THR A 79 9.68 7.16 2.23
C THR A 79 8.70 6.03 1.95
N CYS A 80 8.05 5.54 3.01
CA CYS A 80 7.01 4.53 2.91
C CYS A 80 5.67 5.10 3.37
N PHE A 81 4.62 4.82 2.61
CA PHE A 81 3.26 5.22 2.93
C PHE A 81 2.42 4.01 3.33
N PRO A 82 1.74 4.03 4.47
CA PRO A 82 0.63 3.10 4.69
C PRO A 82 -0.43 3.36 3.63
N ALA A 83 -0.92 2.28 3.02
CA ALA A 83 -1.78 2.40 1.86
C ALA A 83 -2.65 1.15 1.65
N TYR A 84 -3.67 1.31 0.82
CA TYR A 84 -4.48 0.20 0.30
C TYR A 84 -5.12 0.62 -1.02
N GLU A 85 -5.56 -0.38 -1.78
CA GLU A 85 -6.32 -0.18 -3.00
C GLU A 85 -7.82 -0.31 -2.72
N TRP A 86 -8.52 0.83 -2.79
CA TRP A 86 -9.96 0.87 -2.66
C TRP A 86 -10.63 0.40 -3.95
N HIS A 87 -11.64 -0.45 -3.83
CA HIS A 87 -12.31 -1.06 -4.96
C HIS A 87 -13.76 -0.63 -5.11
N SER A 88 -14.17 -0.40 -6.36
CA SER A 88 -15.57 -0.25 -6.75
C SER A 88 -15.76 -0.81 -8.15
N SER A 89 -16.79 -1.63 -8.33
CA SER A 89 -17.16 -2.13 -9.67
C SER A 89 -17.75 -1.02 -10.55
N ALA A 90 -18.37 -0.01 -9.93
CA ALA A 90 -19.01 1.08 -10.65
C ALA A 90 -18.05 2.22 -11.01
N TRP A 91 -17.06 2.50 -10.12
CA TRP A 91 -16.23 3.71 -10.21
C TRP A 91 -14.74 3.41 -10.43
N GLY A 92 -14.36 2.15 -10.48
CA GLY A 92 -12.97 1.73 -10.64
C GLY A 92 -12.22 1.62 -9.31
N HIS A 93 -10.91 1.59 -9.38
CA HIS A 93 -10.02 1.39 -8.24
C HIS A 93 -9.26 2.68 -7.93
N LEU A 94 -9.04 2.94 -6.66
CA LEU A 94 -8.28 4.09 -6.17
C LEU A 94 -7.22 3.62 -5.18
N HIS A 95 -6.05 4.23 -5.22
CA HIS A 95 -5.02 4.03 -4.20
C HIS A 95 -5.19 5.07 -3.10
N VAL A 96 -5.34 4.62 -1.89
CA VAL A 96 -5.44 5.46 -0.70
C VAL A 96 -4.12 5.39 0.04
N LEU A 97 -3.45 6.53 0.15
CA LEU A 97 -2.16 6.66 0.82
C LEU A 97 -2.28 7.66 1.97
N SER A 98 -1.54 7.41 3.03
CA SER A 98 -1.46 8.34 4.16
C SER A 98 -0.03 8.73 4.46
N ALA A 99 0.20 9.99 4.82
CA ALA A 99 1.50 10.45 5.33
C ALA A 99 1.69 10.09 6.81
N GLU A 100 0.62 9.68 7.48
CA GLU A 100 0.60 9.30 8.89
C GLU A 100 0.15 7.85 9.04
N GLU A 101 0.17 7.33 10.26
CA GLU A 101 -0.35 5.99 10.53
C GLU A 101 -1.80 5.84 10.11
N MET A 102 -2.13 4.69 9.54
CA MET A 102 -3.46 4.33 9.09
C MET A 102 -3.98 3.16 9.93
N GLU A 103 -4.96 3.42 10.80
CA GLU A 103 -5.49 2.39 11.69
C GLU A 103 -6.38 1.39 10.96
N SER A 104 -7.16 1.85 10.00
CA SER A 104 -8.13 1.01 9.28
C SER A 104 -8.24 1.37 7.80
N MET A 105 -8.68 0.38 7.03
CA MET A 105 -9.10 0.60 5.65
C MET A 105 -10.54 1.08 5.64
N TYR A 106 -10.79 2.21 4.99
CA TYR A 106 -12.14 2.76 4.90
C TYR A 106 -12.88 2.13 3.73
N CYS A 107 -14.02 1.54 4.04
CA CYS A 107 -15.01 1.12 3.04
C CYS A 107 -16.15 2.13 3.11
N ALA A 108 -16.32 2.93 2.08
CA ALA A 108 -17.51 3.75 1.97
C ALA A 108 -18.70 2.84 1.71
N ARG A 109 -19.48 2.57 2.73
CA ARG A 109 -20.83 2.05 2.53
C ARG A 109 -21.77 3.24 2.42
N SER A 110 -22.44 3.30 1.31
CA SER A 110 -23.56 4.22 1.15
C SER A 110 -24.68 3.90 2.14
#